data_a7b403911630108c3c3259955d5c41b1
#
_entry.id   a7b403911630108c3c3259955d5c41b1
#
_cell.length_a   1.000
_cell.length_b   1.000
_cell.length_c   1.000
_cell.angle_alpha   90.00
_cell.angle_beta   90.00
_cell.angle_gamma   90.00
#
_symmetry.space_group_name_H-M   'P 1'
#
loop_
_entity.id
_entity.type
_entity.pdbx_description
1 polymer ?
#
loop_
_entity_poly.entity_id
_entity_poly.type
_entity_poly.pdbx_seq_one_letter_code
_entity_poly.pdbx_strand_id
1 'polypeptide(L)'
;LQAIAELETEGIDGLVISPFNDTAVANKIDQLQSRQIPVITTNTDIRNSSRLAFVGSDFYRCGQTAAGLMNLMTSGEVRAGIVTGSSQVLCHTDRIAGFCDRISACYPRIRIIAEIENSDDDFESYDKTRALLSAHPDINALYFTAAGVYGGCRAVLSLNRTDIHILAYDKIPATKELMEQHIISAVICQQPAIQGSKPIQLLFDYLTAGEAPDREFYYTAVDIRILENL
;
A
#
# COMPACT_ATOMS: atom_id res chain seq x y z
N LEU A 1 8.92 18.35 0.14
CA LEU A 1 8.85 19.77 -0.24
C LEU A 1 10.12 20.26 -0.92
N GLN A 2 11.29 19.91 -0.40
CA GLN A 2 12.58 20.35 -0.97
C GLN A 2 12.73 19.91 -2.43
N ALA A 3 12.48 18.63 -2.76
CA ALA A 3 12.56 18.13 -4.13
C ALA A 3 11.61 18.86 -5.10
N ILE A 4 10.40 19.25 -4.64
CA ILE A 4 9.48 20.03 -5.46
C ILE A 4 10.07 21.43 -5.75
N ALA A 5 10.67 22.08 -4.73
CA ALA A 5 11.27 23.40 -4.90
C ALA A 5 12.49 23.37 -5.84
N GLU A 6 13.29 22.32 -5.79
CA GLU A 6 14.41 22.09 -6.71
C GLU A 6 13.93 21.97 -8.16
N LEU A 7 12.89 21.14 -8.42
CA LEU A 7 12.28 20.99 -9.74
C LEU A 7 11.67 22.30 -10.26
N GLU A 8 11.01 23.10 -9.40
CA GLU A 8 10.52 24.41 -9.80
C GLU A 8 11.62 25.35 -10.26
N THR A 9 12.80 25.28 -9.61
CA THR A 9 13.96 26.11 -9.97
C THR A 9 14.53 25.68 -11.32
N GLU A 10 14.46 24.40 -11.66
CA GLU A 10 14.86 23.86 -12.97
C GLU A 10 13.86 24.22 -14.09
N GLY A 11 12.63 24.60 -13.74
CA GLY A 11 11.57 24.97 -14.69
C GLY A 11 10.84 23.75 -15.24
N ILE A 12 9.82 23.28 -14.49
CA ILE A 12 8.98 22.15 -14.90
C ILE A 12 7.66 22.63 -15.48
N ASP A 13 7.13 21.93 -16.49
CA ASP A 13 5.82 22.18 -17.09
C ASP A 13 4.69 21.42 -16.37
N GLY A 14 5.02 20.37 -15.62
CA GLY A 14 4.08 19.56 -14.85
C GLY A 14 4.79 18.58 -13.92
N LEU A 15 4.05 17.98 -13.00
CA LEU A 15 4.61 17.10 -11.96
C LEU A 15 3.81 15.81 -11.81
N VAL A 16 4.51 14.67 -11.80
CA VAL A 16 3.97 13.40 -11.29
C VAL A 16 4.65 13.09 -9.97
N ILE A 17 3.86 12.85 -8.92
CA ILE A 17 4.38 12.69 -7.56
C ILE A 17 3.65 11.58 -6.80
N SER A 18 4.39 10.87 -5.93
CA SER A 18 3.87 9.96 -4.90
C SER A 18 4.03 10.65 -3.53
N PRO A 19 3.01 11.38 -3.04
CA PRO A 19 3.15 12.27 -1.90
C PRO A 19 2.90 11.59 -0.55
N PHE A 20 3.45 12.15 0.52
CA PHE A 20 2.87 11.99 1.86
C PHE A 20 1.56 12.78 1.96
N ASN A 21 0.62 12.27 2.75
CA ASN A 21 -0.63 12.97 3.06
C ASN A 21 -0.39 14.04 4.13
N ASP A 22 0.22 15.13 3.73
CA ASP A 22 0.62 16.25 4.58
C ASP A 22 0.05 17.56 4.03
N THR A 23 -0.47 18.42 4.91
CA THR A 23 -1.11 19.69 4.53
C THR A 23 -0.14 20.63 3.80
N ALA A 24 1.14 20.64 4.16
CA ALA A 24 2.11 21.49 3.48
C ALA A 24 2.38 21.00 2.04
N VAL A 25 2.32 19.68 1.81
CA VAL A 25 2.43 19.10 0.46
C VAL A 25 1.16 19.42 -0.35
N ALA A 26 -0.03 19.30 0.24
CA ALA A 26 -1.28 19.68 -0.42
C ALA A 26 -1.29 21.15 -0.83
N ASN A 27 -0.93 22.05 0.09
CA ASN A 27 -0.80 23.48 -0.20
C ASN A 27 0.23 23.76 -1.30
N LYS A 28 1.30 22.99 -1.36
CA LYS A 28 2.32 23.14 -2.40
C LYS A 28 1.79 22.71 -3.77
N ILE A 29 1.00 21.66 -3.84
CA ILE A 29 0.29 21.23 -5.06
C ILE A 29 -0.67 22.33 -5.53
N ASP A 30 -1.42 22.95 -4.61
CA ASP A 30 -2.34 24.05 -4.93
C ASP A 30 -1.59 25.28 -5.48
N GLN A 31 -0.42 25.59 -4.91
CA GLN A 31 0.44 26.66 -5.44
C GLN A 31 0.96 26.36 -6.86
N LEU A 32 1.37 25.12 -7.14
CA LEU A 32 1.79 24.71 -8.48
C LEU A 32 0.63 24.85 -9.47
N GLN A 33 -0.55 24.37 -9.12
CA GLN A 33 -1.75 24.48 -9.94
C GLN A 33 -2.14 25.92 -10.22
N SER A 34 -2.05 26.84 -9.25
CA SER A 34 -2.31 28.28 -9.43
C SER A 34 -1.33 28.94 -10.41
N ARG A 35 -0.15 28.36 -10.61
CA ARG A 35 0.87 28.78 -11.57
C ARG A 35 0.80 28.02 -12.89
N GLN A 36 -0.28 27.28 -13.12
CA GLN A 36 -0.50 26.47 -14.32
C GLN A 36 0.51 25.32 -14.48
N ILE A 37 1.07 24.82 -13.38
CA ILE A 37 1.89 23.62 -13.35
C ILE A 37 1.01 22.47 -12.84
N PRO A 38 0.47 21.63 -13.74
CA PRO A 38 -0.43 20.54 -13.37
C PRO A 38 0.28 19.45 -12.57
N VAL A 39 -0.44 18.88 -11.62
CA VAL A 39 0.07 17.79 -10.77
C VAL A 39 -0.83 16.57 -10.88
N ILE A 40 -0.23 15.40 -11.12
CA ILE A 40 -0.88 14.10 -11.05
C ILE A 40 -0.21 13.29 -9.94
N THR A 41 -1.02 12.70 -9.06
CA THR A 41 -0.51 11.79 -8.02
C THR A 41 -0.54 10.35 -8.49
N THR A 42 0.42 9.55 -8.05
CA THR A 42 0.50 8.13 -8.39
C THR A 42 0.97 7.31 -7.19
N ASN A 43 0.67 6.01 -7.19
CA ASN A 43 0.99 5.03 -6.14
C ASN A 43 0.35 5.35 -4.78
N THR A 44 0.54 6.50 -4.21
CA THR A 44 -0.24 7.01 -3.07
C THR A 44 -0.81 8.37 -3.40
N ASP A 45 -1.91 8.73 -2.76
CA ASP A 45 -2.64 9.97 -3.02
C ASP A 45 -2.51 10.95 -1.85
N ILE A 46 -3.06 12.14 -2.02
CA ILE A 46 -3.10 13.19 -1.01
C ILE A 46 -4.50 13.80 -0.95
N ARG A 47 -5.03 13.95 0.24
CA ARG A 47 -6.36 14.56 0.46
C ARG A 47 -6.28 16.08 0.37
N ASN A 48 -7.42 16.69 0.00
CA ASN A 48 -7.58 18.14 0.00
C ASN A 48 -6.52 18.90 -0.82
N SER A 49 -6.25 18.42 -2.04
CA SER A 49 -5.35 19.08 -2.98
C SER A 49 -6.04 19.27 -4.33
N SER A 50 -5.59 20.26 -5.10
CA SER A 50 -6.08 20.57 -6.45
C SER A 50 -5.35 19.81 -7.56
N ARG A 51 -4.82 18.60 -7.27
CA ARG A 51 -4.23 17.72 -8.29
C ARG A 51 -5.23 17.42 -9.42
N LEU A 52 -4.75 17.22 -10.64
CA LEU A 52 -5.62 16.92 -11.79
C LEU A 52 -6.24 15.52 -11.70
N ALA A 53 -5.45 14.52 -11.31
CA ALA A 53 -5.88 13.13 -11.22
C ALA A 53 -4.98 12.34 -10.28
N PHE A 54 -5.50 11.20 -9.83
CA PHE A 54 -4.75 10.14 -9.16
C PHE A 54 -4.72 8.88 -10.03
N VAL A 55 -3.56 8.25 -10.14
CA VAL A 55 -3.40 6.94 -10.78
C VAL A 55 -2.82 5.95 -9.77
N GLY A 56 -3.59 4.96 -9.38
CA GLY A 56 -3.16 3.96 -8.39
C GLY A 56 -4.26 2.97 -8.07
N SER A 57 -4.09 2.21 -7.02
CA SER A 57 -5.12 1.26 -6.58
C SER A 57 -6.19 1.94 -5.72
N ASP A 58 -7.40 1.40 -5.72
CA ASP A 58 -8.40 1.68 -4.69
C ASP A 58 -7.96 0.97 -3.40
N PHE A 59 -7.23 1.69 -2.56
CA PHE A 59 -6.59 1.10 -1.37
C PHE A 59 -7.59 0.61 -0.34
N TYR A 60 -8.73 1.28 -0.21
CA TYR A 60 -9.80 0.82 0.67
C TYR A 60 -10.37 -0.52 0.18
N ARG A 61 -10.61 -0.66 -1.13
CA ARG A 61 -10.99 -1.95 -1.72
C ARG A 61 -9.91 -3.00 -1.63
N CYS A 62 -8.63 -2.62 -1.75
CA CYS A 62 -7.52 -3.55 -1.50
C CYS A 62 -7.58 -4.13 -0.09
N GLY A 63 -7.85 -3.29 0.91
CA GLY A 63 -8.06 -3.72 2.30
C GLY A 63 -9.26 -4.66 2.45
N GLN A 64 -10.39 -4.34 1.84
CA GLN A 64 -11.55 -5.23 1.82
C GLN A 64 -11.25 -6.58 1.15
N THR A 65 -10.48 -6.56 0.06
CA THR A 65 -10.01 -7.77 -0.63
C THR A 65 -9.11 -8.60 0.27
N ALA A 66 -8.19 -7.96 1.00
CA ALA A 66 -7.32 -8.62 1.98
C ALA A 66 -8.13 -9.32 3.08
N ALA A 67 -9.19 -8.68 3.59
CA ALA A 67 -10.09 -9.31 4.57
C ALA A 67 -10.80 -10.55 4.00
N GLY A 68 -11.27 -10.46 2.76
CA GLY A 68 -11.88 -11.59 2.04
C GLY A 68 -10.90 -12.73 1.85
N LEU A 69 -9.67 -12.44 1.41
CA LEU A 69 -8.60 -13.45 1.24
C LEU A 69 -8.24 -14.10 2.58
N MET A 70 -8.04 -13.32 3.64
CA MET A 70 -7.75 -13.86 4.96
C MET A 70 -8.87 -14.78 5.43
N ASN A 71 -10.14 -14.43 5.18
CA ASN A 71 -11.25 -15.31 5.49
C ASN A 71 -11.23 -16.61 4.67
N LEU A 72 -10.81 -16.58 3.41
CA LEU A 72 -10.74 -17.78 2.56
C LEU A 72 -9.55 -18.70 2.91
N MET A 73 -8.40 -18.10 3.27
CA MET A 73 -7.16 -18.85 3.55
C MET A 73 -7.14 -19.50 4.94
N THR A 74 -7.97 -19.01 5.86
CA THR A 74 -7.94 -19.43 7.26
C THR A 74 -9.20 -20.18 7.67
N SER A 75 -9.11 -20.98 8.74
CA SER A 75 -10.24 -21.66 9.37
C SER A 75 -10.29 -21.35 10.86
N GLY A 76 -11.45 -21.53 11.49
CA GLY A 76 -11.63 -21.26 12.92
C GLY A 76 -11.45 -19.77 13.29
N GLU A 77 -11.10 -19.49 14.52
CA GLU A 77 -10.83 -18.14 15.01
C GLU A 77 -9.49 -17.62 14.47
N VAL A 78 -9.49 -16.41 13.96
CA VAL A 78 -8.30 -15.73 13.42
C VAL A 78 -7.92 -14.57 14.31
N ARG A 79 -6.67 -14.57 14.76
CA ARG A 79 -6.05 -13.54 15.58
C ARG A 79 -4.96 -12.88 14.74
N ALA A 80 -5.31 -11.76 14.12
CA ALA A 80 -4.47 -11.10 13.13
C ALA A 80 -3.61 -10.00 13.75
N GLY A 81 -2.33 -9.98 13.38
CA GLY A 81 -1.45 -8.83 13.54
C GLY A 81 -1.38 -8.04 12.24
N ILE A 82 -1.41 -6.72 12.32
CA ILE A 82 -1.18 -5.82 11.18
C ILE A 82 0.24 -5.28 11.29
N VAL A 83 1.00 -5.39 10.20
CA VAL A 83 2.33 -4.79 10.04
C VAL A 83 2.25 -3.77 8.92
N THR A 84 2.44 -2.50 9.26
CA THR A 84 2.22 -1.39 8.34
C THR A 84 3.44 -0.47 8.25
N GLY A 85 3.49 0.36 7.22
CA GLY A 85 4.43 1.48 7.12
C GLY A 85 3.88 2.72 7.83
N SER A 86 4.39 3.90 7.43
CA SER A 86 3.99 5.15 8.05
C SER A 86 2.49 5.46 7.87
N SER A 87 1.85 5.88 8.94
CA SER A 87 0.47 6.40 8.95
C SER A 87 0.27 7.70 8.15
N GLN A 88 1.37 8.37 7.76
CA GLN A 88 1.32 9.54 6.85
C GLN A 88 1.11 9.14 5.37
N VAL A 89 1.13 7.87 5.05
CA VAL A 89 0.95 7.36 3.68
C VAL A 89 -0.47 6.82 3.53
N LEU A 90 -1.30 7.47 2.71
CA LEU A 90 -2.72 7.14 2.57
C LEU A 90 -2.97 5.68 2.16
N CYS A 91 -2.13 5.12 1.30
CA CYS A 91 -2.33 3.73 0.89
C CYS A 91 -2.25 2.75 2.06
N HIS A 92 -1.48 3.04 3.11
CA HIS A 92 -1.39 2.20 4.30
C HIS A 92 -2.65 2.32 5.15
N THR A 93 -3.04 3.54 5.48
CA THR A 93 -4.22 3.81 6.33
C THR A 93 -5.53 3.38 5.68
N ASP A 94 -5.70 3.61 4.38
CA ASP A 94 -6.92 3.23 3.67
C ASP A 94 -7.01 1.69 3.51
N ARG A 95 -5.89 0.97 3.33
CA ARG A 95 -5.87 -0.50 3.37
C ARG A 95 -6.31 -1.05 4.72
N ILE A 96 -5.80 -0.47 5.81
CA ILE A 96 -6.19 -0.86 7.17
C ILE A 96 -7.67 -0.57 7.39
N ALA A 97 -8.15 0.62 7.04
CA ALA A 97 -9.56 0.98 7.18
C ALA A 97 -10.49 0.00 6.43
N GLY A 98 -10.19 -0.27 5.14
CA GLY A 98 -10.97 -1.22 4.35
C GLY A 98 -10.96 -2.65 4.92
N PHE A 99 -9.82 -3.10 5.46
CA PHE A 99 -9.70 -4.39 6.11
C PHE A 99 -10.53 -4.45 7.39
N CYS A 100 -10.39 -3.47 8.28
CA CYS A 100 -11.12 -3.39 9.56
C CYS A 100 -12.63 -3.33 9.36
N ASP A 101 -13.10 -2.47 8.45
CA ASP A 101 -14.52 -2.33 8.16
C ASP A 101 -15.11 -3.63 7.61
N ARG A 102 -14.36 -4.30 6.72
CA ARG A 102 -14.82 -5.55 6.12
C ARG A 102 -14.87 -6.71 7.11
N ILE A 103 -13.87 -6.88 7.97
CA ILE A 103 -13.91 -7.92 9.00
C ILE A 103 -15.02 -7.67 10.01
N SER A 104 -15.20 -6.42 10.43
CA SER A 104 -16.28 -6.05 11.36
C SER A 104 -17.67 -6.35 10.79
N ALA A 105 -17.89 -6.04 9.52
CA ALA A 105 -19.19 -6.23 8.87
C ALA A 105 -19.48 -7.70 8.49
N CYS A 106 -18.48 -8.47 8.10
CA CYS A 106 -18.69 -9.74 7.41
C CYS A 106 -17.94 -10.94 8.00
N TYR A 107 -16.87 -10.73 8.76
CA TYR A 107 -15.98 -11.81 9.20
C TYR A 107 -15.67 -11.73 10.69
N PRO A 108 -16.68 -11.84 11.60
CA PRO A 108 -16.52 -11.62 13.04
C PRO A 108 -15.57 -12.63 13.73
N ARG A 109 -15.20 -13.71 13.04
CA ARG A 109 -14.19 -14.67 13.50
C ARG A 109 -12.74 -14.16 13.35
N ILE A 110 -12.54 -13.06 12.63
CA ILE A 110 -11.23 -12.41 12.46
C ILE A 110 -11.15 -11.24 13.44
N ARG A 111 -10.17 -11.25 14.32
CA ARG A 111 -9.92 -10.18 15.29
C ARG A 111 -8.52 -9.63 15.11
N ILE A 112 -8.40 -8.31 15.09
CA ILE A 112 -7.09 -7.64 15.12
C ILE A 112 -6.63 -7.62 16.57
N ILE A 113 -5.45 -8.18 16.82
CA ILE A 113 -4.83 -8.27 18.14
C ILE A 113 -3.92 -7.06 18.38
N ALA A 114 -3.14 -6.68 17.36
CA ALA A 114 -2.27 -5.52 17.43
C ALA A 114 -1.92 -5.02 16.02
N GLU A 115 -1.47 -3.76 15.98
CA GLU A 115 -0.95 -3.09 14.81
C GLU A 115 0.42 -2.52 15.15
N ILE A 116 1.40 -2.68 14.26
CA ILE A 116 2.75 -2.12 14.40
C ILE A 116 3.18 -1.41 13.12
N GLU A 117 3.82 -0.25 13.27
CA GLU A 117 4.47 0.46 12.16
C GLU A 117 5.95 0.04 12.06
N ASN A 118 6.46 -0.17 10.83
CA ASN A 118 7.82 -0.63 10.55
C ASN A 118 8.62 0.34 9.67
N SER A 119 8.09 1.55 9.44
CA SER A 119 8.73 2.59 8.62
C SER A 119 9.19 2.12 7.22
N ASP A 120 8.56 1.07 6.66
CA ASP A 120 8.92 0.42 5.40
C ASP A 120 10.33 -0.20 5.38
N ASP A 121 10.93 -0.45 6.55
CA ASP A 121 12.28 -0.96 6.74
C ASP A 121 12.27 -2.44 7.18
N ASP A 122 13.08 -3.28 6.55
CA ASP A 122 13.14 -4.72 6.83
C ASP A 122 13.74 -5.06 8.21
N PHE A 123 14.72 -4.28 8.69
CA PHE A 123 15.33 -4.53 10.00
C PHE A 123 14.34 -4.16 11.11
N GLU A 124 13.71 -2.99 10.99
CA GLU A 124 12.68 -2.56 11.94
C GLU A 124 11.49 -3.53 11.93
N SER A 125 11.08 -3.98 10.74
CA SER A 125 10.01 -4.95 10.58
C SER A 125 10.35 -6.29 11.26
N TYR A 126 11.60 -6.76 11.14
CA TYR A 126 12.05 -7.97 11.83
C TYR A 126 11.92 -7.83 13.35
N ASP A 127 12.47 -6.77 13.92
CA ASP A 127 12.50 -6.57 15.37
C ASP A 127 11.09 -6.41 15.93
N LYS A 128 10.27 -5.57 15.29
CA LYS A 128 8.90 -5.29 15.73
C LYS A 128 7.97 -6.50 15.55
N THR A 129 8.06 -7.22 14.44
CA THR A 129 7.25 -8.43 14.22
C THR A 129 7.64 -9.51 15.21
N ARG A 130 8.93 -9.69 15.50
CA ARG A 130 9.39 -10.63 16.51
C ARG A 130 8.87 -10.29 17.90
N ALA A 131 8.94 -9.02 18.29
CA ALA A 131 8.40 -8.54 19.57
C ALA A 131 6.88 -8.74 19.64
N LEU A 132 6.15 -8.41 18.57
CA LEU A 132 4.70 -8.62 18.46
C LEU A 132 4.32 -10.08 18.70
N LEU A 133 4.95 -11.02 17.98
CA LEU A 133 4.65 -12.46 18.09
C LEU A 133 5.08 -13.05 19.43
N SER A 134 6.10 -12.49 20.07
CA SER A 134 6.51 -12.89 21.41
C SER A 134 5.52 -12.42 22.49
N ALA A 135 4.96 -11.20 22.32
CA ALA A 135 3.96 -10.65 23.23
C ALA A 135 2.56 -11.29 23.03
N HIS A 136 2.26 -11.72 21.80
CA HIS A 136 0.98 -12.30 21.40
C HIS A 136 1.21 -13.65 20.69
N PRO A 137 1.56 -14.72 21.41
CA PRO A 137 1.87 -16.02 20.82
C PRO A 137 0.67 -16.72 20.17
N ASP A 138 -0.52 -16.21 20.40
CA ASP A 138 -1.78 -16.67 19.83
C ASP A 138 -2.16 -16.03 18.48
N ILE A 139 -1.35 -15.06 17.97
CA ILE A 139 -1.49 -14.58 16.61
C ILE A 139 -1.22 -15.73 15.63
N ASN A 140 -2.17 -15.96 14.72
CA ASN A 140 -2.11 -17.00 13.69
C ASN A 140 -2.27 -16.45 12.26
N ALA A 141 -2.35 -15.12 12.11
CA ALA A 141 -2.33 -14.45 10.81
C ALA A 141 -1.58 -13.11 10.89
N LEU A 142 -0.87 -12.75 9.82
CA LEU A 142 -0.25 -11.45 9.66
C LEU A 142 -0.71 -10.80 8.35
N TYR A 143 -1.04 -9.53 8.42
CA TYR A 143 -1.38 -8.69 7.28
C TYR A 143 -0.36 -7.57 7.14
N PHE A 144 0.51 -7.68 6.11
CA PHE A 144 1.45 -6.64 5.76
C PHE A 144 0.79 -5.67 4.78
N THR A 145 0.65 -4.41 5.15
CA THR A 145 0.04 -3.37 4.31
C THR A 145 1.04 -2.53 3.54
N ALA A 146 2.34 -2.70 3.82
CA ALA A 146 3.44 -1.86 3.37
C ALA A 146 4.69 -2.70 3.05
N ALA A 147 5.85 -2.07 2.86
CA ALA A 147 7.14 -2.75 2.74
C ALA A 147 7.62 -3.31 4.10
N GLY A 148 8.84 -3.87 4.16
CA GLY A 148 9.32 -4.58 5.34
C GLY A 148 8.81 -6.04 5.44
N VAL A 149 8.22 -6.56 4.37
CA VAL A 149 7.65 -7.92 4.33
C VAL A 149 8.73 -8.98 4.55
N TYR A 150 9.91 -8.80 3.93
CA TYR A 150 11.02 -9.75 4.08
C TYR A 150 11.47 -9.86 5.53
N GLY A 151 11.71 -8.73 6.19
CA GLY A 151 12.10 -8.69 7.60
C GLY A 151 11.07 -9.33 8.51
N GLY A 152 9.79 -8.98 8.34
CA GLY A 152 8.71 -9.58 9.13
C GLY A 152 8.59 -11.09 8.95
N CYS A 153 8.70 -11.60 7.72
CA CYS A 153 8.71 -13.04 7.44
C CYS A 153 9.95 -13.73 8.06
N ARG A 154 11.11 -13.09 8.07
CA ARG A 154 12.30 -13.60 8.76
C ARG A 154 12.10 -13.70 10.27
N ALA A 155 11.34 -12.78 10.88
CA ALA A 155 10.96 -12.86 12.29
C ALA A 155 10.07 -14.10 12.56
N VAL A 156 9.07 -14.34 11.71
CA VAL A 156 8.19 -15.54 11.79
C VAL A 156 9.03 -16.80 11.73
N LEU A 157 9.95 -16.90 10.77
CA LEU A 157 10.85 -18.06 10.62
C LEU A 157 11.78 -18.24 11.83
N SER A 158 12.33 -17.14 12.37
CA SER A 158 13.22 -17.20 13.54
C SER A 158 12.54 -17.75 14.80
N LEU A 159 11.22 -17.63 14.88
CA LEU A 159 10.38 -18.15 15.95
C LEU A 159 9.79 -19.54 15.64
N ASN A 160 10.15 -20.15 14.50
CA ASN A 160 9.61 -21.43 14.01
C ASN A 160 8.05 -21.45 13.93
N ARG A 161 7.42 -20.30 13.60
CA ARG A 161 5.97 -20.16 13.53
C ARG A 161 5.46 -20.47 12.12
N THR A 162 5.36 -21.75 11.80
CA THR A 162 4.85 -22.25 10.50
C THR A 162 3.31 -22.27 10.42
N ASP A 163 2.64 -21.95 11.51
CA ASP A 163 1.19 -21.89 11.67
C ASP A 163 0.57 -20.55 11.26
N ILE A 164 1.39 -19.52 10.96
CA ILE A 164 0.93 -18.16 10.65
C ILE A 164 0.61 -18.04 9.17
N HIS A 165 -0.62 -17.64 8.86
CA HIS A 165 -1.02 -17.25 7.51
C HIS A 165 -0.59 -15.81 7.23
N ILE A 166 0.18 -15.59 6.16
CA ILE A 166 0.71 -14.26 5.80
C ILE A 166 0.09 -13.78 4.50
N LEU A 167 -0.46 -12.57 4.55
CA LEU A 167 -0.95 -11.82 3.41
C LEU A 167 -0.15 -10.54 3.26
N ALA A 168 0.34 -10.26 2.05
CA ALA A 168 1.18 -9.11 1.76
C ALA A 168 0.80 -8.44 0.43
N TYR A 169 1.51 -7.37 0.08
CA TYR A 169 1.39 -6.70 -1.20
C TYR A 169 2.62 -6.95 -2.07
N ASP A 170 2.37 -6.85 -3.38
CA ASP A 170 3.33 -6.81 -4.47
C ASP A 170 4.14 -8.09 -4.70
N LYS A 171 4.20 -8.47 -5.96
CA LYS A 171 5.05 -9.55 -6.46
C LYS A 171 6.43 -8.97 -6.81
N ILE A 172 7.29 -8.90 -5.80
CA ILE A 172 8.70 -8.55 -5.93
C ILE A 172 9.57 -9.81 -5.72
N PRO A 173 10.86 -9.82 -6.07
CA PRO A 173 11.71 -11.01 -5.91
C PRO A 173 11.64 -11.63 -4.51
N ALA A 174 11.67 -10.80 -3.45
CA ALA A 174 11.63 -11.27 -2.07
C ALA A 174 10.28 -11.93 -1.70
N THR A 175 9.14 -11.33 -2.07
CA THR A 175 7.81 -11.91 -1.80
C THR A 175 7.59 -13.17 -2.62
N LYS A 176 8.09 -13.21 -3.87
CA LYS A 176 8.04 -14.41 -4.71
C LYS A 176 8.79 -15.57 -4.07
N GLU A 177 10.04 -15.36 -3.64
CA GLU A 177 10.83 -16.36 -2.93
C GLU A 177 10.11 -16.90 -1.68
N LEU A 178 9.54 -15.99 -0.87
CA LEU A 178 8.81 -16.37 0.34
C LEU A 178 7.51 -17.13 0.06
N MET A 179 6.86 -16.87 -1.07
CA MET A 179 5.71 -17.66 -1.53
C MET A 179 6.12 -19.05 -2.00
N GLU A 180 7.23 -19.17 -2.75
CA GLU A 180 7.82 -20.44 -3.19
C GLU A 180 8.25 -21.32 -1.99
N GLN A 181 8.62 -20.69 -0.87
CA GLN A 181 8.91 -21.35 0.41
C GLN A 181 7.67 -21.59 1.28
N HIS A 182 6.45 -21.31 0.80
CA HIS A 182 5.17 -21.46 1.53
C HIS A 182 5.08 -20.59 2.81
N ILE A 183 5.83 -19.51 2.90
CA ILE A 183 5.79 -18.58 4.04
C ILE A 183 4.67 -17.55 3.85
N ILE A 184 4.58 -16.94 2.66
CA ILE A 184 3.48 -16.05 2.30
C ILE A 184 2.39 -16.86 1.59
N SER A 185 1.16 -16.71 2.06
CA SER A 185 0.00 -17.44 1.51
C SER A 185 -0.53 -16.81 0.23
N ALA A 186 -0.55 -15.46 0.17
CA ALA A 186 -0.97 -14.72 -1.02
C ALA A 186 -0.41 -13.29 -1.02
N VAL A 187 -0.30 -12.68 -2.21
CA VAL A 187 0.00 -11.26 -2.36
C VAL A 187 -1.04 -10.58 -3.25
N ILE A 188 -1.30 -9.32 -2.95
CA ILE A 188 -2.16 -8.43 -3.74
C ILE A 188 -1.25 -7.54 -4.57
N CYS A 189 -1.36 -7.61 -5.90
CA CYS A 189 -0.56 -6.85 -6.85
C CYS A 189 -1.36 -5.67 -7.41
N GLN A 190 -0.66 -4.58 -7.77
CA GLN A 190 -1.26 -3.28 -8.03
C GLN A 190 -0.96 -2.72 -9.43
N GLN A 191 -0.44 -3.52 -10.36
CA GLN A 191 -0.09 -3.13 -11.73
C GLN A 191 0.89 -1.92 -11.79
N PRO A 192 2.11 -2.03 -11.26
CA PRO A 192 3.05 -0.91 -11.15
C PRO A 192 3.44 -0.29 -12.50
N ALA A 193 3.44 -1.07 -13.58
CA ALA A 193 3.72 -0.57 -14.92
C ALA A 193 2.67 0.46 -15.38
N ILE A 194 1.38 0.24 -15.06
CA ILE A 194 0.30 1.19 -15.36
C ILE A 194 0.42 2.42 -14.47
N GLN A 195 0.71 2.23 -13.18
CA GLN A 195 0.91 3.34 -12.23
C GLN A 195 2.10 4.24 -12.64
N GLY A 196 3.11 3.69 -13.30
CA GLY A 196 4.24 4.47 -13.83
C GLY A 196 3.94 5.16 -15.16
N SER A 197 3.26 4.50 -16.09
CA SER A 197 3.06 5.02 -17.46
C SER A 197 1.83 5.93 -17.60
N LYS A 198 0.71 5.58 -16.98
CA LYS A 198 -0.55 6.31 -17.16
C LYS A 198 -0.51 7.76 -16.67
N PRO A 199 0.09 8.10 -15.51
CA PRO A 199 0.19 9.50 -15.09
C PRO A 199 0.97 10.36 -16.07
N ILE A 200 2.06 9.81 -16.64
CA ILE A 200 2.88 10.53 -17.63
C ILE A 200 2.08 10.75 -18.91
N GLN A 201 1.33 9.75 -19.38
CA GLN A 201 0.45 9.90 -20.53
C GLN A 201 -0.60 11.01 -20.32
N LEU A 202 -1.29 10.99 -19.18
CA LEU A 202 -2.30 11.98 -18.85
C LEU A 202 -1.71 13.40 -18.77
N LEU A 203 -0.52 13.53 -18.18
CA LEU A 203 0.17 14.81 -18.08
C LEU A 203 0.62 15.30 -19.45
N PHE A 204 1.14 14.42 -20.31
CA PHE A 204 1.55 14.74 -21.68
C PHE A 204 0.35 15.22 -22.52
N ASP A 205 -0.78 14.50 -22.50
CA ASP A 205 -1.99 14.85 -23.25
C ASP A 205 -2.54 16.22 -22.79
N TYR A 206 -2.51 16.47 -21.48
CA TYR A 206 -2.91 17.76 -20.92
C TYR A 206 -2.01 18.92 -21.41
N LEU A 207 -0.69 18.73 -21.34
CA LEU A 207 0.28 19.78 -21.69
C LEU A 207 0.37 20.04 -23.20
N THR A 208 0.19 19.02 -24.04
CA THR A 208 0.37 19.16 -25.50
C THR A 208 -0.92 19.41 -26.26
N ALA A 209 -2.01 18.78 -25.85
CA ALA A 209 -3.31 18.87 -26.54
C ALA A 209 -4.37 19.66 -25.74
N GLY A 210 -4.11 20.01 -24.48
CA GLY A 210 -5.09 20.63 -23.59
C GLY A 210 -6.18 19.66 -23.12
N GLU A 211 -5.95 18.34 -23.28
CA GLU A 211 -6.92 17.30 -22.91
C GLU A 211 -6.86 17.03 -21.41
N ALA A 212 -7.84 17.56 -20.68
CA ALA A 212 -7.96 17.27 -19.24
C ALA A 212 -8.32 15.81 -18.99
N PRO A 213 -7.81 15.20 -17.89
CA PRO A 213 -8.26 13.86 -17.47
C PRO A 213 -9.79 13.78 -17.37
N ASP A 214 -10.39 12.72 -17.92
CA ASP A 214 -11.84 12.50 -17.97
C ASP A 214 -12.43 12.09 -16.62
N ARG A 215 -11.59 11.76 -15.65
CA ARG A 215 -11.95 11.38 -14.27
C ARG A 215 -10.87 11.79 -13.28
N GLU A 216 -11.25 11.88 -12.03
CA GLU A 216 -10.34 12.20 -10.93
C GLU A 216 -9.46 10.99 -10.53
N PHE A 217 -10.03 9.78 -10.58
CA PHE A 217 -9.37 8.54 -10.12
C PHE A 217 -9.25 7.52 -11.27
N TYR A 218 -8.04 7.13 -11.59
CA TYR A 218 -7.68 6.06 -12.52
C TYR A 218 -7.22 4.84 -11.73
N TYR A 219 -8.18 4.05 -11.28
CA TYR A 219 -7.86 2.86 -10.49
C TYR A 219 -7.28 1.74 -11.34
N THR A 220 -6.16 1.19 -10.87
CA THR A 220 -5.56 -0.04 -11.42
C THR A 220 -6.31 -1.27 -10.93
N ALA A 221 -6.24 -2.35 -11.69
CA ALA A 221 -6.82 -3.62 -11.27
C ALA A 221 -6.08 -4.19 -10.05
N VAL A 222 -6.82 -4.88 -9.21
CA VAL A 222 -6.32 -5.61 -8.06
C VAL A 222 -6.14 -7.07 -8.46
N ASP A 223 -4.88 -7.51 -8.62
CA ASP A 223 -4.54 -8.87 -9.01
C ASP A 223 -4.08 -9.67 -7.79
N ILE A 224 -4.68 -10.83 -7.58
CA ILE A 224 -4.31 -11.74 -6.49
C ILE A 224 -3.34 -12.79 -7.03
N ARG A 225 -2.21 -12.98 -6.35
CA ARG A 225 -1.24 -14.02 -6.63
C ARG A 225 -1.14 -14.99 -5.47
N ILE A 226 -1.20 -16.24 -5.81
CA ILE A 226 -0.90 -17.38 -4.96
C ILE A 226 0.22 -18.18 -5.61
N LEU A 227 0.74 -19.21 -4.96
CA LEU A 227 1.85 -20.00 -5.48
C LEU A 227 1.62 -20.50 -6.91
N GLU A 228 0.40 -20.94 -7.24
CA GLU A 228 0.05 -21.56 -8.51
C GLU A 228 -0.05 -20.57 -9.69
N ASN A 229 -0.07 -19.25 -9.43
CA ASN A 229 -0.16 -18.23 -10.49
C ASN A 229 0.90 -17.12 -10.36
N LEU A 230 2.02 -17.44 -9.74
CA LEU A 230 3.19 -16.56 -9.58
C LEU A 230 3.81 -16.12 -10.91
#